data_f3fd5a132f3112b0e4c52aa9145700e2
#
_entry.id   f3fd5a132f3112b0e4c52aa9145700e2
#
_cell.length_a   1.000
_cell.length_b   1.000
_cell.length_c   1.000
_cell.angle_alpha   90.00
_cell.angle_beta   90.00
_cell.angle_gamma   90.00
#
_symmetry.space_group_name_H-M   'P 1'
#
loop_
_entity.id
_entity.type
_entity.pdbx_description
1 polymer ?
#
loop_
_entity_poly.entity_id
_entity_poly.type
_entity_poly.pdbx_seq_one_letter_code
_entity_poly.pdbx_strand_id
1 'polypeptide(L)'
;MTLNVLVPSLVAAALAAGCATAPPPSKLDAPPVTVSFGRAEAADRRSPVEAGGIVRARSTAVIASRVMAPIVDVLVRPGDRVRRGAPLVRLDAREINAAGARASAALDAARQSADAAASDTRAAEAGLRMARLTHDRIAALHAKRSATAQELDQATASLSAAEAQRAGAVSRAAAATAARDEAQAAAQGAQIAASYTVLTAPFDALVAECHVDPGTMATPGTPLLTLEDSTAFRLEVRLDEARASQAAVGQAADVSVGEATTRPDAWIQGRIVEVTNLDAAAHGFVVKIELPEAARVRSGQFGRARFPGPARRTLTVPAAALLRRGQLTFVFAVDAGGFARLRPISTGSAAVDRVEVLAGLRDGERVVIDSPASLTDGARVTGEKR
;
A
#
# COMPACT_ATOMS: atom_id res chain seq x y z
N MET A 1 -2.41 -43.97 -89.22
CA MET A 1 -3.38 -44.98 -89.62
C MET A 1 -4.71 -44.44 -89.14
N THR A 2 -5.38 -43.67 -90.02
CA THR A 2 -6.51 -44.07 -90.84
C THR A 2 -7.66 -44.67 -90.05
N LEU A 3 -8.86 -44.10 -89.95
CA LEU A 3 -9.85 -44.06 -91.01
C LEU A 3 -11.09 -43.32 -90.42
N ASN A 4 -11.51 -42.21 -90.95
CA ASN A 4 -12.66 -41.87 -91.76
C ASN A 4 -13.90 -42.79 -91.63
N VAL A 5 -15.13 -42.20 -91.53
CA VAL A 5 -16.36 -42.33 -92.28
C VAL A 5 -17.47 -41.55 -91.63
N LEU A 6 -17.94 -40.36 -92.03
CA LEU A 6 -18.93 -39.97 -93.03
C LEU A 6 -20.38 -40.40 -92.73
N VAL A 7 -21.25 -39.36 -92.28
CA VAL A 7 -22.53 -38.85 -92.80
C VAL A 7 -23.68 -39.88 -93.10
N PRO A 8 -25.01 -39.62 -93.09
CA PRO A 8 -25.68 -38.32 -93.35
C PRO A 8 -26.96 -37.96 -92.46
N SER A 9 -27.33 -36.71 -92.61
CA SER A 9 -28.62 -36.01 -92.61
C SER A 9 -29.92 -36.77 -92.56
N LEU A 10 -30.93 -36.28 -91.80
CA LEU A 10 -32.28 -35.90 -92.31
C LEU A 10 -33.11 -35.20 -91.23
N VAL A 11 -33.43 -33.94 -91.51
CA VAL A 11 -34.70 -33.21 -91.44
C VAL A 11 -35.85 -33.77 -90.59
N ALA A 12 -36.31 -33.00 -89.61
CA ALA A 12 -37.73 -32.73 -89.35
C ALA A 12 -37.94 -31.44 -88.55
N ALA A 13 -38.54 -30.46 -89.20
CA ALA A 13 -39.10 -29.27 -88.61
C ALA A 13 -40.43 -29.64 -87.87
N ALA A 14 -40.71 -29.03 -86.71
CA ALA A 14 -42.01 -28.49 -86.42
C ALA A 14 -42.16 -28.01 -84.92
N LEU A 15 -42.80 -26.86 -84.84
CA LEU A 15 -43.59 -26.30 -83.74
C LEU A 15 -42.86 -25.65 -82.55
N ALA A 16 -42.67 -24.34 -82.72
CA ALA A 16 -42.58 -23.36 -81.64
C ALA A 16 -43.92 -23.25 -80.97
N ALA A 17 -43.97 -23.59 -79.66
CA ALA A 17 -44.98 -23.12 -78.76
C ALA A 17 -44.27 -22.30 -77.65
N GLY A 18 -44.42 -20.98 -77.74
CA GLY A 18 -43.85 -20.04 -76.80
C GLY A 18 -44.48 -20.19 -75.38
N CYS A 19 -43.67 -20.59 -74.41
CA CYS A 19 -43.95 -20.29 -72.96
C CYS A 19 -43.25 -18.97 -72.69
N ALA A 20 -44.01 -17.87 -72.68
CA ALA A 20 -43.58 -16.61 -72.13
C ALA A 20 -43.48 -16.79 -70.63
N THR A 21 -42.28 -17.04 -70.13
CA THR A 21 -41.97 -16.95 -68.66
C THR A 21 -42.06 -15.49 -68.31
N ALA A 22 -43.09 -15.14 -67.52
CA ALA A 22 -43.19 -13.81 -66.93
C ALA A 22 -41.91 -13.48 -66.14
N PRO A 23 -41.34 -12.27 -66.29
CA PRO A 23 -40.17 -11.88 -65.52
C PRO A 23 -40.53 -11.96 -64.02
N PRO A 24 -39.56 -12.42 -63.16
CA PRO A 24 -39.82 -12.46 -61.72
C PRO A 24 -40.18 -11.04 -61.26
N PRO A 25 -41.18 -10.92 -60.31
CA PRO A 25 -41.62 -9.61 -59.84
C PRO A 25 -40.40 -8.85 -59.28
N SER A 26 -40.26 -7.63 -59.79
CA SER A 26 -39.22 -6.70 -59.31
C SER A 26 -39.45 -6.49 -57.81
N LYS A 27 -38.41 -6.72 -56.99
CA LYS A 27 -38.44 -6.49 -55.50
C LYS A 27 -38.82 -5.05 -55.12
N LEU A 28 -39.01 -4.16 -56.09
CA LEU A 28 -39.37 -2.75 -55.93
C LEU A 28 -40.87 -2.51 -55.65
N ASP A 29 -41.75 -3.49 -55.85
CA ASP A 29 -43.21 -3.36 -55.75
C ASP A 29 -43.78 -3.94 -54.41
N ALA A 30 -42.95 -4.45 -53.53
CA ALA A 30 -43.44 -4.91 -52.20
C ALA A 30 -43.80 -3.73 -51.31
N PRO A 31 -44.92 -3.80 -50.56
CA PRO A 31 -45.29 -2.73 -49.64
C PRO A 31 -44.15 -2.50 -48.61
N PRO A 32 -43.89 -1.23 -48.25
CA PRO A 32 -42.82 -0.92 -47.29
C PRO A 32 -43.08 -1.55 -45.92
N VAL A 33 -42.08 -2.17 -45.34
CA VAL A 33 -42.14 -2.78 -44.00
C VAL A 33 -41.92 -1.69 -42.99
N THR A 34 -42.89 -1.56 -42.03
CA THR A 34 -42.76 -0.61 -40.92
C THR A 34 -41.80 -1.15 -39.87
N VAL A 35 -40.75 -0.38 -39.52
CA VAL A 35 -39.68 -0.78 -38.59
C VAL A 35 -39.27 0.40 -37.70
N SER A 36 -38.73 0.10 -36.52
CA SER A 36 -38.09 1.11 -35.68
C SER A 36 -36.65 1.28 -36.08
N PHE A 37 -36.16 2.52 -36.06
CA PHE A 37 -34.78 2.85 -36.41
C PHE A 37 -33.94 3.20 -35.19
N GLY A 38 -32.75 2.67 -35.15
CA GLY A 38 -31.64 3.13 -34.29
C GLY A 38 -30.52 3.76 -35.13
N ARG A 39 -29.54 4.30 -34.46
CA ARG A 39 -28.33 4.83 -35.09
C ARG A 39 -27.10 4.15 -34.54
N ALA A 40 -26.16 3.89 -35.44
CA ALA A 40 -24.79 3.60 -35.04
C ALA A 40 -24.15 4.90 -34.59
N GLU A 41 -23.70 4.97 -33.34
CA GLU A 41 -23.13 6.18 -32.73
C GLU A 41 -21.73 5.89 -32.24
N ALA A 42 -20.79 6.74 -32.67
CA ALA A 42 -19.44 6.72 -32.12
C ALA A 42 -19.43 7.57 -30.83
N ALA A 43 -19.10 6.92 -29.74
CA ALA A 43 -18.93 7.55 -28.43
C ALA A 43 -17.57 7.21 -27.84
N ASP A 44 -17.02 8.13 -27.09
CA ASP A 44 -15.81 7.86 -26.30
C ASP A 44 -16.18 6.98 -25.12
N ARG A 45 -15.73 5.73 -25.14
CA ARG A 45 -15.89 4.77 -24.05
C ARG A 45 -14.57 4.48 -23.39
N ARG A 46 -14.59 4.47 -22.06
CA ARG A 46 -13.48 3.98 -21.26
C ARG A 46 -13.75 2.53 -20.91
N SER A 47 -12.97 1.64 -21.48
CA SER A 47 -13.02 0.23 -21.06
C SER A 47 -12.16 0.05 -19.82
N PRO A 48 -12.72 -0.41 -18.69
CA PRO A 48 -11.94 -0.58 -17.49
C PRO A 48 -10.83 -1.61 -17.71
N VAL A 49 -9.67 -1.32 -17.15
CA VAL A 49 -8.53 -2.24 -17.14
C VAL A 49 -8.55 -2.98 -15.81
N GLU A 50 -8.62 -4.30 -15.86
CA GLU A 50 -8.57 -5.15 -14.68
C GLU A 50 -7.16 -5.72 -14.50
N ALA A 51 -6.70 -5.74 -13.23
CA ALA A 51 -5.45 -6.37 -12.87
C ALA A 51 -5.58 -7.09 -11.54
N GLY A 52 -4.90 -8.24 -11.42
CA GLY A 52 -4.86 -9.04 -10.21
C GLY A 52 -3.77 -8.58 -9.26
N GLY A 53 -3.98 -8.82 -7.97
CA GLY A 53 -3.04 -8.49 -6.94
C GLY A 53 -3.24 -9.33 -5.68
N ILE A 54 -2.42 -9.05 -4.68
CA ILE A 54 -2.46 -9.72 -3.37
C ILE A 54 -2.68 -8.67 -2.29
N VAL A 55 -3.58 -8.97 -1.36
CA VAL A 55 -3.81 -8.16 -0.16
C VAL A 55 -2.62 -8.31 0.79
N ARG A 56 -2.09 -7.20 1.27
CA ARG A 56 -1.06 -7.14 2.30
C ARG A 56 -1.47 -6.21 3.43
N ALA A 57 -0.99 -6.48 4.62
CA ALA A 57 -1.08 -5.52 5.72
C ALA A 57 -0.37 -4.21 5.34
N ARG A 58 -0.89 -3.07 5.80
CA ARG A 58 -0.26 -1.76 5.57
C ARG A 58 1.13 -1.68 6.15
N SER A 59 1.32 -2.26 7.33
CA SER A 59 2.59 -2.26 8.06
C SER A 59 2.91 -3.68 8.51
N THR A 60 4.16 -4.06 8.35
CA THR A 60 4.72 -5.32 8.86
C THR A 60 5.90 -5.00 9.74
N ALA A 61 5.97 -5.57 10.93
CA ALA A 61 7.09 -5.42 11.85
C ALA A 61 7.75 -6.78 12.09
N VAL A 62 9.04 -6.85 11.85
CA VAL A 62 9.86 -7.98 12.26
C VAL A 62 10.41 -7.70 13.65
N ILE A 63 10.00 -8.50 14.61
CA ILE A 63 10.46 -8.40 16.00
C ILE A 63 11.74 -9.24 16.13
N ALA A 64 12.84 -8.56 16.44
CA ALA A 64 14.15 -9.18 16.64
C ALA A 64 14.68 -8.88 18.03
N SER A 65 15.52 -9.76 18.58
CA SER A 65 16.23 -9.50 19.83
C SER A 65 17.27 -8.38 19.65
N ARG A 66 17.50 -7.62 20.71
CA ARG A 66 18.59 -6.64 20.83
C ARG A 66 19.70 -7.11 21.75
N VAL A 67 19.43 -8.18 22.49
CA VAL A 67 20.37 -8.76 23.47
C VAL A 67 20.52 -10.25 23.21
N MET A 68 21.65 -10.81 23.57
CA MET A 68 21.87 -12.25 23.55
C MET A 68 21.38 -12.83 24.87
N ALA A 69 20.34 -13.66 24.81
CA ALA A 69 19.80 -14.37 25.97
C ALA A 69 18.95 -15.57 25.55
N PRO A 70 18.84 -16.63 26.35
CA PRO A 70 17.90 -17.73 26.09
C PRO A 70 16.45 -17.24 26.12
N ILE A 71 15.61 -17.81 25.24
CA ILE A 71 14.16 -17.57 25.25
C ILE A 71 13.55 -18.43 26.37
N VAL A 72 12.91 -17.80 27.34
CA VAL A 72 12.19 -18.49 28.41
C VAL A 72 10.81 -18.89 27.93
N ASP A 73 10.05 -17.92 27.40
CA ASP A 73 8.68 -18.13 26.97
C ASP A 73 8.40 -17.40 25.65
N VAL A 74 7.61 -18.05 24.80
CA VAL A 74 6.93 -17.43 23.66
C VAL A 74 5.45 -17.39 24.00
N LEU A 75 4.91 -16.18 24.22
CA LEU A 75 3.58 -15.96 24.78
C LEU A 75 2.48 -15.92 23.72
N VAL A 76 2.83 -16.00 22.45
CA VAL A 76 1.92 -15.85 21.30
C VAL A 76 2.16 -16.94 20.28
N ARG A 77 1.14 -17.22 19.46
CA ARG A 77 1.18 -18.19 18.35
C ARG A 77 0.81 -17.51 17.03
N PRO A 78 1.25 -18.06 15.88
CA PRO A 78 0.77 -17.61 14.59
C PRO A 78 -0.77 -17.62 14.54
N GLY A 79 -1.35 -16.49 14.11
CA GLY A 79 -2.80 -16.26 14.07
C GLY A 79 -3.36 -15.49 15.27
N ASP A 80 -2.60 -15.28 16.34
CA ASP A 80 -3.05 -14.52 17.51
C ASP A 80 -3.12 -13.02 17.20
N ARG A 81 -4.12 -12.34 17.78
CA ARG A 81 -4.22 -10.89 17.75
C ARG A 81 -3.65 -10.32 19.04
N VAL A 82 -2.73 -9.39 18.90
CA VAL A 82 -2.05 -8.73 20.00
C VAL A 82 -2.28 -7.23 19.96
N ARG A 83 -2.41 -6.61 21.13
CA ARG A 83 -2.51 -5.15 21.27
C ARG A 83 -1.14 -4.53 21.41
N ARG A 84 -1.01 -3.28 21.05
CA ARG A 84 0.19 -2.48 21.31
C ARG A 84 0.64 -2.63 22.76
N GLY A 85 1.93 -2.91 22.99
CA GLY A 85 2.53 -3.10 24.31
C GLY A 85 2.33 -4.49 24.90
N ALA A 86 1.56 -5.39 24.28
CA ALA A 86 1.42 -6.76 24.77
C ALA A 86 2.76 -7.50 24.71
N PRO A 87 3.12 -8.27 25.74
CA PRO A 87 4.35 -9.06 25.73
C PRO A 87 4.21 -10.23 24.75
N LEU A 88 5.27 -10.44 23.94
CA LEU A 88 5.31 -11.45 22.90
C LEU A 88 6.28 -12.58 23.23
N VAL A 89 7.49 -12.20 23.62
CA VAL A 89 8.58 -13.12 23.95
C VAL A 89 9.25 -12.63 25.22
N ARG A 90 9.59 -13.54 26.10
CA ARG A 90 10.36 -13.29 27.32
C ARG A 90 11.70 -13.99 27.23
N LEU A 91 12.77 -13.20 27.38
CA LEU A 91 14.13 -13.69 27.45
C LEU A 91 14.57 -13.90 28.90
N ASP A 92 15.58 -14.70 29.12
CA ASP A 92 16.20 -14.86 30.45
C ASP A 92 16.89 -13.56 30.86
N ALA A 93 16.35 -12.92 31.86
CA ALA A 93 16.83 -11.63 32.37
C ALA A 93 17.80 -11.75 33.54
N ARG A 94 18.13 -12.96 34.01
CA ARG A 94 18.90 -13.16 35.28
C ARG A 94 20.23 -12.45 35.25
N GLU A 95 21.01 -12.61 34.20
CA GLU A 95 22.31 -11.98 34.05
C GLU A 95 22.21 -10.46 33.90
N ILE A 96 21.28 -10.00 33.09
CA ILE A 96 21.01 -8.57 32.83
C ILE A 96 20.52 -7.88 34.11
N ASN A 97 19.62 -8.52 34.87
CA ASN A 97 19.14 -7.99 36.13
C ASN A 97 20.26 -7.94 37.20
N ALA A 98 21.14 -8.94 37.25
CA ALA A 98 22.30 -8.92 38.13
C ALA A 98 23.27 -7.79 37.79
N ALA A 99 23.48 -7.51 36.48
CA ALA A 99 24.29 -6.36 36.02
C ALA A 99 23.61 -5.02 36.44
N GLY A 100 22.29 -4.93 36.28
CA GLY A 100 21.49 -3.79 36.70
C GLY A 100 21.60 -3.52 38.23
N ALA A 101 21.51 -4.58 39.04
CA ALA A 101 21.67 -4.47 40.50
C ALA A 101 23.07 -3.97 40.89
N ARG A 102 24.12 -4.46 40.22
CA ARG A 102 25.49 -3.98 40.43
C ARG A 102 25.65 -2.49 40.07
N ALA A 103 25.11 -2.08 38.93
CA ALA A 103 25.16 -0.68 38.48
C ALA A 103 24.38 0.25 39.44
N SER A 104 23.22 -0.20 39.92
CA SER A 104 22.43 0.55 40.94
C SER A 104 23.19 0.70 42.26
N ALA A 105 23.82 -0.37 42.78
CA ALA A 105 24.61 -0.30 43.99
C ALA A 105 25.84 0.62 43.83
N ALA A 106 26.49 0.62 42.66
CA ALA A 106 27.60 1.54 42.37
C ALA A 106 27.14 3.01 42.32
N LEU A 107 25.95 3.28 41.74
CA LEU A 107 25.33 4.61 41.77
C LEU A 107 25.04 5.08 43.19
N ASP A 108 24.51 4.21 44.06
CA ASP A 108 24.20 4.57 45.46
C ASP A 108 25.49 4.87 46.26
N ALA A 109 26.56 4.11 46.04
CA ALA A 109 27.86 4.39 46.64
C ALA A 109 28.46 5.73 46.13
N ALA A 110 28.36 6.01 44.85
CA ALA A 110 28.81 7.28 44.27
C ALA A 110 28.00 8.49 44.76
N ARG A 111 26.70 8.34 44.96
CA ARG A 111 25.84 9.37 45.62
C ARG A 111 26.29 9.67 47.01
N GLN A 112 26.52 8.65 47.82
CA GLN A 112 27.02 8.84 49.21
C GLN A 112 28.36 9.54 49.22
N SER A 113 29.28 9.19 48.33
CA SER A 113 30.58 9.86 48.18
C SER A 113 30.43 11.35 47.78
N ALA A 114 29.55 11.66 46.85
CA ALA A 114 29.26 13.04 46.47
C ALA A 114 28.66 13.87 47.61
N ASP A 115 27.74 13.28 48.39
CA ASP A 115 27.13 13.93 49.56
C ASP A 115 28.17 14.19 50.68
N ALA A 116 29.10 13.26 50.89
CA ALA A 116 30.22 13.43 51.84
C ALA A 116 31.15 14.58 51.36
N ALA A 117 31.53 14.60 50.10
CA ALA A 117 32.39 15.66 49.53
C ALA A 117 31.71 17.05 49.54
N ALA A 118 30.39 17.10 49.36
CA ALA A 118 29.60 18.31 49.51
C ALA A 118 29.57 18.79 50.96
N SER A 119 29.55 17.88 51.95
CA SER A 119 29.63 18.20 53.38
C SER A 119 31.02 18.72 53.77
N ASP A 120 32.08 18.12 53.24
CA ASP A 120 33.48 18.59 53.38
C ASP A 120 33.63 20.01 52.81
N THR A 121 33.01 20.28 51.69
CA THR A 121 33.03 21.63 51.08
C THR A 121 32.36 22.65 52.01
N ARG A 122 31.22 22.32 52.63
CA ARG A 122 30.53 23.19 53.58
C ARG A 122 31.39 23.44 54.84
N ALA A 123 32.10 22.41 55.31
CA ALA A 123 32.98 22.54 56.47
C ALA A 123 34.18 23.43 56.12
N ALA A 124 34.81 23.27 54.97
CA ALA A 124 35.92 24.10 54.50
C ALA A 124 35.49 25.58 54.27
N GLU A 125 34.28 25.82 53.79
CA GLU A 125 33.70 27.16 53.66
C GLU A 125 33.46 27.83 55.03
N ALA A 126 33.03 27.07 56.04
CA ALA A 126 32.90 27.59 57.38
C ALA A 126 34.28 27.95 57.98
N GLY A 127 35.30 27.11 57.78
CA GLY A 127 36.69 27.39 58.17
C GLY A 127 37.22 28.66 57.49
N LEU A 128 36.99 28.82 56.19
CA LEU A 128 37.39 30.01 55.45
C LEU A 128 36.70 31.28 55.98
N ARG A 129 35.43 31.23 56.27
CA ARG A 129 34.69 32.38 56.85
C ARG A 129 35.31 32.78 58.19
N MET A 130 35.67 31.84 59.06
CA MET A 130 36.30 32.08 60.33
C MET A 130 37.72 32.70 60.17
N ALA A 131 38.54 32.14 59.30
CA ALA A 131 39.87 32.65 58.99
C ALA A 131 39.83 34.08 58.42
N ARG A 132 38.88 34.41 57.54
CA ARG A 132 38.66 35.74 56.98
C ARG A 132 38.25 36.74 58.06
N LEU A 133 37.28 36.43 58.88
CA LEU A 133 36.88 37.32 60.02
C LEU A 133 38.04 37.57 60.99
N THR A 134 38.88 36.60 61.26
CA THR A 134 40.06 36.74 62.12
C THR A 134 41.10 37.65 61.47
N HIS A 135 41.46 37.40 60.21
CA HIS A 135 42.37 38.23 59.42
C HIS A 135 41.89 39.71 59.41
N ASP A 136 40.63 39.97 59.06
CA ASP A 136 40.09 41.32 58.95
C ASP A 136 40.15 42.05 60.29
N ARG A 137 39.87 41.34 61.38
CA ARG A 137 39.98 41.91 62.74
C ARG A 137 41.44 42.26 63.06
N ILE A 138 42.38 41.34 62.85
CA ILE A 138 43.82 41.59 63.12
C ILE A 138 44.35 42.70 62.23
N ALA A 139 44.01 42.73 60.98
CA ALA A 139 44.38 43.79 60.04
C ALA A 139 43.89 45.21 60.51
N ALA A 140 42.65 45.28 61.01
CA ALA A 140 42.09 46.50 61.60
C ALA A 140 42.79 46.94 62.88
N LEU A 141 43.21 45.99 63.75
CA LEU A 141 43.98 46.27 64.94
C LEU A 141 45.42 46.70 64.66
N HIS A 142 46.06 46.06 63.67
CA HIS A 142 47.38 46.45 63.19
C HIS A 142 47.41 47.84 62.60
N ALA A 143 46.43 48.25 61.81
CA ALA A 143 46.27 49.61 61.31
C ALA A 143 46.19 50.66 62.45
N LYS A 144 45.63 50.26 63.59
CA LYS A 144 45.52 51.07 64.86
C LYS A 144 46.76 50.93 65.77
N ARG A 145 47.85 50.21 65.30
CA ARG A 145 49.04 49.91 66.11
C ARG A 145 48.76 49.09 67.33
N SER A 146 47.67 48.31 67.39
CA SER A 146 47.24 47.47 68.48
C SER A 146 47.46 46.00 68.27
N ALA A 147 48.05 45.61 67.19
CA ALA A 147 48.54 44.28 66.87
C ALA A 147 49.94 44.34 66.18
N THR A 148 50.73 43.27 66.29
CA THR A 148 52.08 43.14 65.76
C THR A 148 52.05 42.74 64.29
N ALA A 149 53.17 42.97 63.55
CA ALA A 149 53.30 42.49 62.17
C ALA A 149 53.28 40.95 62.11
N GLN A 150 53.85 40.28 63.09
CA GLN A 150 53.85 38.79 63.18
C GLN A 150 52.45 38.24 63.30
N GLU A 151 51.54 38.87 64.06
CA GLU A 151 50.16 38.44 64.20
C GLU A 151 49.41 38.61 62.88
N LEU A 152 49.69 39.69 62.13
CA LEU A 152 49.10 39.90 60.82
C LEU A 152 49.59 38.86 59.79
N ASP A 153 50.92 38.62 59.77
CA ASP A 153 51.48 37.58 58.91
C ASP A 153 50.89 36.18 59.18
N GLN A 154 50.72 35.85 60.44
CA GLN A 154 50.10 34.61 60.88
C GLN A 154 48.64 34.51 60.45
N ALA A 155 47.85 35.54 60.59
CA ALA A 155 46.45 35.62 60.18
C ALA A 155 46.34 35.51 58.66
N THR A 156 47.27 36.16 57.90
CA THR A 156 47.35 36.05 56.43
C THR A 156 47.68 34.66 55.98
N ALA A 157 48.65 34.01 56.58
CA ALA A 157 49.02 32.61 56.29
C ALA A 157 47.83 31.65 56.58
N SER A 158 47.11 31.85 57.71
CA SER A 158 45.93 31.07 58.05
C SER A 158 44.78 31.25 57.07
N LEU A 159 44.54 32.47 56.59
CA LEU A 159 43.57 32.75 55.55
C LEU A 159 43.93 32.05 54.24
N SER A 160 45.18 32.18 53.77
CA SER A 160 45.65 31.49 52.56
C SER A 160 45.53 29.97 52.68
N ALA A 161 45.85 29.39 53.81
CA ALA A 161 45.67 27.95 54.06
C ALA A 161 44.19 27.54 53.96
N ALA A 162 43.27 28.32 54.54
CA ALA A 162 41.82 28.05 54.49
C ALA A 162 41.26 28.21 53.04
N GLU A 163 41.78 29.16 52.26
CA GLU A 163 41.42 29.32 50.87
C GLU A 163 41.85 28.10 50.04
N ALA A 164 43.06 27.62 50.21
CA ALA A 164 43.58 26.43 49.54
C ALA A 164 42.80 25.18 49.96
N GLN A 165 42.42 25.05 51.25
CA GLN A 165 41.63 23.93 51.73
C GLN A 165 40.21 23.93 51.10
N ARG A 166 39.57 25.12 51.02
CA ARG A 166 38.27 25.26 50.36
C ARG A 166 38.35 24.93 48.86
N ALA A 167 39.37 25.42 48.13
CA ALA A 167 39.61 25.10 46.74
C ALA A 167 39.79 23.59 46.53
N GLY A 168 40.55 22.93 47.35
CA GLY A 168 40.72 21.48 47.36
C GLY A 168 39.43 20.70 47.61
N ALA A 169 38.60 21.15 48.57
CA ALA A 169 37.30 20.55 48.84
C ALA A 169 36.33 20.69 47.67
N VAL A 170 36.26 21.85 47.05
CA VAL A 170 35.44 22.08 45.82
C VAL A 170 35.86 21.18 44.68
N SER A 171 37.17 21.02 44.44
CA SER A 171 37.68 20.13 43.41
C SER A 171 37.34 18.66 43.65
N ARG A 172 37.43 18.19 44.94
CA ARG A 172 36.99 16.83 45.31
C ARG A 172 35.50 16.65 45.15
N ALA A 173 34.67 17.63 45.49
CA ALA A 173 33.22 17.59 45.31
C ALA A 173 32.86 17.53 43.81
N ALA A 174 33.56 18.31 42.98
CA ALA A 174 33.36 18.25 41.54
C ALA A 174 33.74 16.85 40.96
N ALA A 175 34.83 16.27 41.38
CA ALA A 175 35.23 14.92 40.98
C ALA A 175 34.25 13.83 41.45
N ALA A 176 33.75 13.91 42.69
CA ALA A 176 32.73 13.01 43.21
C ALA A 176 31.37 13.15 42.51
N THR A 177 31.00 14.38 42.10
CA THR A 177 29.82 14.63 41.31
C THR A 177 29.95 14.00 39.92
N ALA A 178 31.11 14.14 39.26
CA ALA A 178 31.34 13.52 37.94
C ALA A 178 31.30 11.99 38.04
N ALA A 179 31.87 11.38 39.07
CA ALA A 179 31.79 9.93 39.30
C ALA A 179 30.35 9.46 39.57
N ARG A 180 29.52 10.25 40.25
CA ARG A 180 28.09 9.96 40.43
C ARG A 180 27.35 10.01 39.11
N ASP A 181 27.64 10.99 38.27
CA ASP A 181 26.98 11.14 36.94
C ASP A 181 27.36 9.98 36.00
N GLU A 182 28.63 9.52 36.05
CA GLU A 182 29.09 8.34 35.34
C GLU A 182 28.35 7.06 35.79
N ALA A 183 28.26 6.85 37.13
CA ALA A 183 27.54 5.71 37.69
C ALA A 183 26.04 5.77 37.36
N GLN A 184 25.45 6.96 37.29
CA GLN A 184 24.06 7.16 36.88
C GLN A 184 23.84 6.76 35.43
N ALA A 185 24.73 7.15 34.53
CA ALA A 185 24.68 6.76 33.12
C ALA A 185 24.81 5.22 32.97
N ALA A 186 25.70 4.60 33.73
CA ALA A 186 25.85 3.14 33.74
C ALA A 186 24.58 2.42 34.24
N ALA A 187 23.95 2.90 35.29
CA ALA A 187 22.68 2.36 35.81
C ALA A 187 21.55 2.51 34.82
N GLN A 188 21.43 3.64 34.14
CA GLN A 188 20.45 3.86 33.06
C GLN A 188 20.69 2.90 31.88
N GLY A 189 21.92 2.71 31.47
CA GLY A 189 22.29 1.75 30.41
C GLY A 189 21.86 0.32 30.75
N ALA A 190 22.10 -0.11 32.00
CA ALA A 190 21.68 -1.42 32.47
C ALA A 190 20.13 -1.55 32.51
N GLN A 191 19.43 -0.52 32.89
CA GLN A 191 17.96 -0.51 32.88
C GLN A 191 17.40 -0.60 31.46
N ILE A 192 18.01 0.09 30.49
CA ILE A 192 17.65 -0.02 29.07
C ILE A 192 17.89 -1.45 28.58
N ALA A 193 19.02 -2.05 28.91
CA ALA A 193 19.31 -3.43 28.55
C ALA A 193 18.27 -4.41 29.14
N ALA A 194 17.84 -4.20 30.36
CA ALA A 194 16.79 -4.99 31.02
C ALA A 194 15.43 -4.85 30.28
N SER A 195 15.13 -3.69 29.75
CA SER A 195 13.90 -3.48 28.96
C SER A 195 13.84 -4.32 27.67
N TYR A 196 15.00 -4.72 27.14
CA TYR A 196 15.08 -5.55 25.94
C TYR A 196 14.84 -7.04 26.19
N THR A 197 14.68 -7.46 27.45
CA THR A 197 14.40 -8.87 27.80
C THR A 197 12.94 -9.25 27.62
N VAL A 198 12.04 -8.28 27.51
CA VAL A 198 10.63 -8.50 27.20
C VAL A 198 10.32 -7.80 25.87
N LEU A 199 10.11 -8.59 24.84
CA LEU A 199 9.74 -8.07 23.53
C LEU A 199 8.23 -7.83 23.50
N THR A 200 7.83 -6.62 23.09
CA THR A 200 6.41 -6.20 23.07
C THR A 200 5.97 -5.80 21.65
N ALA A 201 4.66 -5.85 21.40
CA ALA A 201 4.07 -5.42 20.15
C ALA A 201 4.13 -3.88 19.98
N PRO A 202 4.66 -3.36 18.86
CA PRO A 202 4.76 -1.91 18.61
C PRO A 202 3.41 -1.26 18.25
N PHE A 203 2.46 -2.04 17.73
CA PHE A 203 1.11 -1.63 17.36
C PHE A 203 0.13 -2.81 17.51
N ASP A 204 -1.16 -2.57 17.28
CA ASP A 204 -2.19 -3.62 17.27
C ASP A 204 -2.00 -4.52 16.04
N ALA A 205 -1.63 -5.76 16.25
CA ALA A 205 -1.15 -6.65 15.19
C ALA A 205 -1.76 -8.05 15.24
N LEU A 206 -1.66 -8.72 14.10
CA LEU A 206 -1.78 -10.17 13.96
C LEU A 206 -0.37 -10.77 13.91
N VAL A 207 -0.12 -11.82 14.67
CA VAL A 207 1.11 -12.60 14.57
C VAL A 207 1.05 -13.42 13.28
N ALA A 208 1.86 -13.03 12.28
CA ALA A 208 1.91 -13.73 11.01
C ALA A 208 2.76 -15.01 11.11
N GLU A 209 3.96 -14.89 11.66
CA GLU A 209 4.92 -15.99 11.77
C GLU A 209 5.67 -15.96 13.09
N CYS A 210 6.01 -17.13 13.61
CA CYS A 210 6.89 -17.34 14.75
C CYS A 210 8.08 -18.19 14.28
N HIS A 211 9.29 -17.66 14.44
CA HIS A 211 10.52 -18.29 13.94
C HIS A 211 11.34 -18.94 15.06
N VAL A 212 10.83 -18.94 16.29
CA VAL A 212 11.58 -19.37 17.47
C VAL A 212 10.72 -20.17 18.44
N ASP A 213 11.38 -21.01 19.20
CA ASP A 213 10.78 -21.84 20.24
C ASP A 213 11.41 -21.53 21.62
N PRO A 214 10.69 -21.75 22.73
CA PRO A 214 11.26 -21.70 24.07
C PRO A 214 12.50 -22.59 24.21
N GLY A 215 13.53 -22.09 24.87
CA GLY A 215 14.83 -22.76 25.03
C GLY A 215 15.88 -22.44 23.96
N THR A 216 15.50 -21.80 22.87
CA THR A 216 16.47 -21.33 21.86
C THR A 216 17.20 -20.06 22.31
N MET A 217 18.39 -19.83 21.76
CA MET A 217 19.18 -18.63 22.04
C MET A 217 18.76 -17.49 21.09
N ALA A 218 18.25 -16.41 21.64
CA ALA A 218 18.04 -15.18 20.89
C ALA A 218 19.36 -14.44 20.72
N THR A 219 19.68 -14.04 19.49
CA THR A 219 20.86 -13.22 19.17
C THR A 219 20.44 -11.88 18.57
N PRO A 220 21.24 -10.81 18.75
CA PRO A 220 20.91 -9.50 18.20
C PRO A 220 20.73 -9.56 16.68
N GLY A 221 19.61 -8.98 16.21
CA GLY A 221 19.26 -8.92 14.78
C GLY A 221 18.57 -10.16 14.20
N THR A 222 18.50 -11.28 14.94
CA THR A 222 17.76 -12.47 14.48
C THR A 222 16.26 -12.24 14.57
N PRO A 223 15.50 -12.42 13.48
CA PRO A 223 14.04 -12.37 13.50
C PRO A 223 13.45 -13.43 14.44
N LEU A 224 12.58 -13.04 15.35
CA LEU A 224 11.88 -13.93 16.27
C LEU A 224 10.41 -14.10 15.87
N LEU A 225 9.74 -13.00 15.53
CA LEU A 225 8.33 -12.94 15.15
C LEU A 225 8.13 -11.96 14.00
N THR A 226 7.16 -12.26 13.15
CA THR A 226 6.65 -11.32 12.15
C THR A 226 5.23 -10.91 12.54
N LEU A 227 5.01 -9.61 12.68
CA LEU A 227 3.72 -9.01 13.02
C LEU A 227 3.17 -8.25 11.82
N GLU A 228 1.88 -8.38 11.56
CA GLU A 228 1.16 -7.61 10.55
C GLU A 228 0.10 -6.71 11.19
N ASP A 229 -0.03 -5.50 10.68
CA ASP A 229 -1.11 -4.58 11.10
C ASP A 229 -2.46 -5.23 10.81
N SER A 230 -3.28 -5.38 11.85
CA SER A 230 -4.59 -6.02 11.76
C SER A 230 -5.72 -5.06 11.40
N THR A 231 -5.43 -3.76 11.28
CA THR A 231 -6.43 -2.70 11.11
C THR A 231 -6.49 -2.16 9.68
N ALA A 232 -5.39 -2.14 8.96
CA ALA A 232 -5.29 -1.54 7.65
C ALA A 232 -4.63 -2.47 6.63
N PHE A 233 -5.28 -2.62 5.49
CA PHE A 233 -4.84 -3.49 4.41
C PHE A 233 -4.71 -2.72 3.09
N ARG A 234 -3.85 -3.20 2.22
CA ARG A 234 -3.64 -2.69 0.86
C ARG A 234 -3.73 -3.84 -0.12
N LEU A 235 -4.28 -3.58 -1.29
CA LEU A 235 -4.15 -4.47 -2.44
C LEU A 235 -2.93 -4.03 -3.24
N GLU A 236 -1.94 -4.90 -3.39
CA GLU A 236 -0.78 -4.68 -4.23
C GLU A 236 -1.02 -5.32 -5.58
N VAL A 237 -1.16 -4.48 -6.61
CA VAL A 237 -1.46 -4.88 -7.98
C VAL A 237 -0.25 -4.61 -8.86
N ARG A 238 0.09 -5.56 -9.71
CA ARG A 238 1.16 -5.37 -10.71
C ARG A 238 0.55 -4.96 -12.03
N LEU A 239 1.03 -3.84 -12.57
CA LEU A 239 0.63 -3.30 -13.87
C LEU A 239 1.85 -3.24 -14.79
N ASP A 240 1.62 -3.45 -16.08
CA ASP A 240 2.59 -3.10 -17.12
C ASP A 240 2.67 -1.57 -17.31
N GLU A 241 3.71 -1.08 -17.96
CA GLU A 241 3.96 0.35 -18.18
C GLU A 241 2.79 1.05 -18.89
N ALA A 242 2.20 0.38 -19.89
CA ALA A 242 1.09 0.93 -20.67
C ALA A 242 -0.17 1.15 -19.82
N ARG A 243 -0.40 0.29 -18.82
CA ARG A 243 -1.55 0.35 -17.90
C ARG A 243 -1.26 1.22 -16.68
N ALA A 244 -0.02 1.29 -16.24
CA ALA A 244 0.38 2.10 -15.08
C ALA A 244 0.14 3.60 -15.32
N SER A 245 0.23 4.08 -16.56
CA SER A 245 -0.09 5.46 -16.93
C SER A 245 -1.54 5.87 -16.61
N GLN A 246 -2.42 4.90 -16.39
CA GLN A 246 -3.83 5.11 -16.03
C GLN A 246 -4.07 5.15 -14.51
N ALA A 247 -3.05 4.81 -13.71
CA ALA A 247 -3.11 4.78 -12.26
C ALA A 247 -2.38 5.98 -11.67
N ALA A 248 -3.12 6.93 -11.10
CA ALA A 248 -2.55 8.10 -10.42
C ALA A 248 -2.77 8.01 -8.91
N VAL A 249 -1.78 8.47 -8.13
CA VAL A 249 -1.91 8.57 -6.68
C VAL A 249 -3.08 9.48 -6.31
N GLY A 250 -3.91 9.05 -5.35
CA GLY A 250 -5.13 9.74 -4.92
C GLY A 250 -6.38 9.33 -5.69
N GLN A 251 -6.26 8.63 -6.81
CA GLN A 251 -7.38 8.16 -7.62
C GLN A 251 -8.12 7.01 -6.91
N ALA A 252 -9.45 6.99 -7.07
CA ALA A 252 -10.26 5.84 -6.67
C ALA A 252 -10.09 4.68 -7.65
N ALA A 253 -10.05 3.46 -7.12
CA ALA A 253 -10.05 2.23 -7.90
C ALA A 253 -11.07 1.27 -7.29
N ASP A 254 -11.85 0.60 -8.13
CA ASP A 254 -12.76 -0.42 -7.67
C ASP A 254 -11.98 -1.71 -7.40
N VAL A 255 -12.16 -2.29 -6.23
CA VAL A 255 -11.43 -3.47 -5.78
C VAL A 255 -12.41 -4.57 -5.41
N SER A 256 -12.10 -5.80 -5.80
CA SER A 256 -12.82 -7.01 -5.40
C SER A 256 -11.84 -8.01 -4.80
N VAL A 257 -12.12 -8.53 -3.59
CA VAL A 257 -11.22 -9.40 -2.83
C VAL A 257 -11.91 -10.70 -2.42
N GLY A 258 -11.18 -11.80 -2.49
CA GLY A 258 -11.64 -13.13 -2.04
C GLY A 258 -12.82 -13.66 -2.86
N GLU A 259 -13.84 -14.21 -2.22
CA GLU A 259 -15.03 -14.76 -2.87
C GLU A 259 -15.82 -13.70 -3.68
N ALA A 260 -15.67 -12.43 -3.34
CA ALA A 260 -16.26 -11.33 -4.10
C ALA A 260 -15.72 -11.26 -5.55
N THR A 261 -14.55 -11.84 -5.83
CA THR A 261 -14.01 -11.89 -7.20
C THR A 261 -14.87 -12.73 -8.15
N THR A 262 -15.71 -13.61 -7.62
CA THR A 262 -16.64 -14.45 -8.40
C THR A 262 -18.02 -13.83 -8.56
N ARG A 263 -18.33 -12.75 -7.80
CA ARG A 263 -19.60 -12.02 -7.87
C ARG A 263 -19.40 -10.74 -8.67
N PRO A 264 -20.14 -10.51 -9.77
CA PRO A 264 -19.94 -9.36 -10.65
C PRO A 264 -20.18 -8.00 -9.99
N ASP A 265 -20.90 -7.95 -8.87
CA ASP A 265 -21.36 -6.69 -8.23
C ASP A 265 -20.65 -6.37 -6.91
N ALA A 266 -19.70 -7.19 -6.46
CA ALA A 266 -19.05 -7.02 -5.17
C ALA A 266 -17.73 -6.20 -5.26
N TRP A 267 -17.85 -4.99 -5.79
CA TRP A 267 -16.74 -4.03 -5.87
C TRP A 267 -16.80 -3.05 -4.71
N ILE A 268 -15.68 -2.86 -4.04
CA ILE A 268 -15.48 -1.85 -2.99
C ILE A 268 -14.56 -0.76 -3.52
N GLN A 269 -14.79 0.49 -3.15
CA GLN A 269 -13.89 1.57 -3.52
C GLN A 269 -12.65 1.58 -2.63
N GLY A 270 -11.47 1.44 -3.25
CA GLY A 270 -10.17 1.70 -2.65
C GLY A 270 -9.57 2.99 -3.19
N ARG A 271 -8.49 3.45 -2.56
CA ARG A 271 -7.74 4.63 -2.99
C ARG A 271 -6.30 4.25 -3.32
N ILE A 272 -5.82 4.68 -4.47
CA ILE A 272 -4.41 4.50 -4.85
C ILE A 272 -3.55 5.42 -3.98
N VAL A 273 -2.67 4.83 -3.18
CA VAL A 273 -1.78 5.56 -2.26
C VAL A 273 -0.34 5.61 -2.75
N GLU A 274 0.05 4.66 -3.59
CA GLU A 274 1.42 4.56 -4.06
C GLU A 274 1.46 3.88 -5.44
N VAL A 275 2.31 4.40 -6.31
CA VAL A 275 2.67 3.80 -7.61
C VAL A 275 4.19 3.77 -7.67
N THR A 276 4.77 2.58 -7.62
CA THR A 276 6.22 2.38 -7.56
C THR A 276 6.68 1.54 -8.73
N ASN A 277 7.80 1.87 -9.34
CA ASN A 277 8.41 1.03 -10.36
C ASN A 277 8.81 -0.32 -9.76
N LEU A 278 8.47 -1.41 -10.43
CA LEU A 278 9.15 -2.68 -10.21
C LEU A 278 10.58 -2.53 -10.74
N ASP A 279 11.45 -3.45 -10.33
CA ASP A 279 12.82 -3.52 -10.82
C ASP A 279 12.89 -3.26 -12.34
N ALA A 280 13.93 -2.52 -12.77
CA ALA A 280 14.11 -2.10 -14.17
C ALA A 280 14.08 -3.26 -15.19
N ALA A 281 14.39 -4.48 -14.73
CA ALA A 281 14.32 -5.69 -15.55
C ALA A 281 12.90 -6.23 -15.77
N ALA A 282 11.94 -5.86 -14.93
CA ALA A 282 10.57 -6.41 -14.94
C ALA A 282 9.57 -5.55 -15.74
N HIS A 283 9.96 -4.36 -16.19
CA HIS A 283 9.13 -3.40 -16.97
C HIS A 283 7.70 -3.24 -16.41
N GLY A 284 7.56 -3.16 -15.09
CA GLY A 284 6.27 -3.15 -14.41
C GLY A 284 6.21 -2.15 -13.27
N PHE A 285 4.99 -1.89 -12.83
CA PHE A 285 4.69 -1.02 -11.71
C PHE A 285 3.90 -1.79 -10.66
N VAL A 286 4.16 -1.49 -9.39
CA VAL A 286 3.32 -1.91 -8.28
C VAL A 286 2.44 -0.75 -7.88
N VAL A 287 1.14 -0.96 -7.96
CA VAL A 287 0.13 -0.01 -7.49
C VAL A 287 -0.41 -0.53 -6.16
N LYS A 288 -0.27 0.28 -5.10
CA LYS A 288 -0.81 -0.04 -3.79
C LYS A 288 -2.12 0.72 -3.60
N ILE A 289 -3.18 -0.02 -3.38
CA ILE A 289 -4.53 0.49 -3.20
C ILE A 289 -4.94 0.25 -1.76
N GLU A 290 -5.16 1.31 -1.01
CA GLU A 290 -5.66 1.23 0.36
C GLU A 290 -7.12 0.79 0.37
N LEU A 291 -7.42 -0.21 1.20
CA LEU A 291 -8.75 -0.77 1.34
C LEU A 291 -9.47 -0.13 2.53
N PRO A 292 -10.80 0.09 2.46
CA PRO A 292 -11.54 0.60 3.60
C PRO A 292 -11.57 -0.41 4.75
N GLU A 293 -11.61 0.07 5.99
CA GLU A 293 -11.65 -0.78 7.20
C GLU A 293 -12.83 -1.77 7.23
N ALA A 294 -13.94 -1.42 6.57
CA ALA A 294 -15.11 -2.28 6.44
C ALA A 294 -14.84 -3.53 5.58
N ALA A 295 -13.79 -3.56 4.79
CA ALA A 295 -13.39 -4.72 4.03
C ALA A 295 -12.81 -5.78 4.99
N ARG A 296 -13.59 -6.82 5.29
CA ARG A 296 -13.15 -7.96 6.10
C ARG A 296 -12.18 -8.83 5.30
N VAL A 297 -10.96 -8.33 5.13
CA VAL A 297 -9.91 -8.98 4.35
C VAL A 297 -8.78 -9.50 5.25
N ARG A 298 -7.97 -10.41 4.70
CA ARG A 298 -6.78 -10.93 5.35
C ARG A 298 -5.59 -10.80 4.41
N SER A 299 -4.41 -10.63 4.97
CA SER A 299 -3.16 -10.72 4.23
C SER A 299 -3.06 -12.04 3.47
N GLY A 300 -2.50 -12.02 2.27
CA GLY A 300 -2.39 -13.17 1.39
C GLY A 300 -3.60 -13.46 0.50
N GLN A 301 -4.75 -12.81 0.70
CA GLN A 301 -5.91 -13.00 -0.18
C GLN A 301 -5.65 -12.41 -1.57
N PHE A 302 -6.13 -13.12 -2.59
CA PHE A 302 -6.14 -12.62 -3.96
C PHE A 302 -7.25 -11.58 -4.13
N GLY A 303 -6.94 -10.49 -4.86
CA GLY A 303 -7.89 -9.46 -5.23
C GLY A 303 -7.69 -9.00 -6.67
N ARG A 304 -8.71 -8.33 -7.19
CA ARG A 304 -8.67 -7.65 -8.49
C ARG A 304 -8.93 -6.18 -8.28
N ALA A 305 -8.24 -5.34 -9.04
CA ALA A 305 -8.53 -3.92 -9.11
C ALA A 305 -8.95 -3.55 -10.53
N ARG A 306 -9.89 -2.61 -10.62
CA ARG A 306 -10.38 -2.06 -11.89
C ARG A 306 -9.98 -0.59 -11.94
N PHE A 307 -9.25 -0.25 -12.97
CA PHE A 307 -8.80 1.11 -13.26
C PHE A 307 -9.57 1.68 -14.43
N PRO A 308 -9.85 2.98 -14.48
CA PRO A 308 -10.42 3.61 -15.67
C PRO A 308 -9.41 3.47 -16.83
N GLY A 309 -9.81 2.80 -17.87
CA GLY A 309 -8.99 2.64 -19.08
C GLY A 309 -8.96 3.90 -19.96
N PRO A 310 -8.13 3.90 -21.01
CA PRO A 310 -8.08 4.99 -21.98
C PRO A 310 -9.44 5.15 -22.66
N ALA A 311 -9.84 6.39 -22.89
CA ALA A 311 -10.99 6.67 -23.74
C ALA A 311 -10.67 6.25 -25.17
N ARG A 312 -11.50 5.37 -25.71
CA ARG A 312 -11.44 4.97 -27.13
C ARG A 312 -12.76 5.32 -27.80
N ARG A 313 -12.64 5.93 -28.96
CA ARG A 313 -13.82 6.18 -29.80
C ARG A 313 -14.31 4.84 -30.36
N THR A 314 -15.44 4.35 -29.85
CA THR A 314 -16.03 3.07 -30.23
C THR A 314 -17.38 3.31 -30.86
N LEU A 315 -17.64 2.62 -31.98
CA LEU A 315 -18.96 2.64 -32.61
C LEU A 315 -19.86 1.65 -31.88
N THR A 316 -21.05 2.08 -31.50
CA THR A 316 -22.03 1.22 -30.80
C THR A 316 -23.36 1.25 -31.49
N VAL A 317 -24.07 0.12 -31.43
CA VAL A 317 -25.47 -0.01 -31.89
C VAL A 317 -26.36 -0.52 -30.77
N PRO A 318 -27.66 -0.23 -30.78
CA PRO A 318 -28.62 -0.86 -29.85
C PRO A 318 -28.55 -2.39 -29.96
N ALA A 319 -28.54 -3.09 -28.82
CA ALA A 319 -28.48 -4.55 -28.78
C ALA A 319 -29.64 -5.21 -29.56
N ALA A 320 -30.82 -4.57 -29.56
CA ALA A 320 -32.00 -5.01 -30.29
C ALA A 320 -31.88 -4.91 -31.82
N ALA A 321 -30.86 -4.22 -32.35
CA ALA A 321 -30.61 -4.18 -33.79
C ALA A 321 -29.83 -5.40 -34.29
N LEU A 322 -29.30 -6.26 -33.40
CA LEU A 322 -28.46 -7.39 -33.75
C LEU A 322 -29.27 -8.63 -34.11
N LEU A 323 -28.98 -9.18 -35.27
CA LEU A 323 -29.50 -10.48 -35.72
C LEU A 323 -28.38 -11.52 -35.67
N ARG A 324 -28.56 -12.54 -34.87
CA ARG A 324 -27.62 -13.68 -34.83
C ARG A 324 -28.13 -14.81 -35.71
N ARG A 325 -27.31 -15.24 -36.66
CA ARG A 325 -27.59 -16.42 -37.51
C ARG A 325 -26.38 -17.36 -37.39
N GLY A 326 -26.52 -18.42 -36.63
CA GLY A 326 -25.39 -19.30 -36.32
C GLY A 326 -24.30 -18.55 -35.55
N GLN A 327 -23.08 -18.55 -36.05
CA GLN A 327 -21.93 -17.85 -35.42
C GLN A 327 -21.73 -16.42 -35.96
N LEU A 328 -22.55 -15.98 -36.90
CA LEU A 328 -22.42 -14.65 -37.50
C LEU A 328 -23.47 -13.70 -36.95
N THR A 329 -23.04 -12.46 -36.73
CA THR A 329 -23.91 -11.36 -36.32
C THR A 329 -24.14 -10.42 -37.50
N PHE A 330 -25.39 -10.08 -37.74
CA PHE A 330 -25.83 -9.20 -38.81
C PHE A 330 -26.62 -8.03 -38.23
N VAL A 331 -26.69 -6.97 -39.04
CA VAL A 331 -27.63 -5.86 -38.85
C VAL A 331 -28.29 -5.52 -40.18
N PHE A 332 -29.53 -5.00 -40.13
CA PHE A 332 -30.11 -4.34 -41.28
C PHE A 332 -29.71 -2.86 -41.26
N ALA A 333 -28.78 -2.47 -42.11
CA ALA A 333 -28.42 -1.07 -42.30
C ALA A 333 -29.35 -0.47 -43.37
N VAL A 334 -29.83 0.75 -43.15
CA VAL A 334 -30.77 1.43 -44.05
C VAL A 334 -29.98 2.38 -44.93
N ASP A 335 -30.02 2.15 -46.24
CA ASP A 335 -29.37 2.99 -47.24
C ASP A 335 -30.09 4.35 -47.45
N ALA A 336 -29.51 5.24 -48.25
CA ALA A 336 -30.07 6.56 -48.56
C ALA A 336 -31.39 6.46 -49.33
N GLY A 337 -31.69 5.37 -50.03
CA GLY A 337 -32.94 5.10 -50.72
C GLY A 337 -34.03 4.52 -49.84
N GLY A 338 -33.79 4.27 -48.57
CA GLY A 338 -34.75 3.67 -47.63
C GLY A 338 -34.86 2.16 -47.78
N PHE A 339 -33.85 1.47 -48.26
CA PHE A 339 -33.82 0.01 -48.37
C PHE A 339 -32.98 -0.59 -47.24
N ALA A 340 -33.49 -1.65 -46.63
CA ALA A 340 -32.78 -2.40 -45.59
C ALA A 340 -31.75 -3.36 -46.26
N ARG A 341 -30.47 -3.20 -45.89
CA ARG A 341 -29.39 -4.06 -46.35
C ARG A 341 -28.87 -4.93 -45.21
N LEU A 342 -28.98 -6.24 -45.35
CA LEU A 342 -28.44 -7.19 -44.39
C LEU A 342 -26.90 -7.19 -44.51
N ARG A 343 -26.25 -6.69 -43.47
CA ARG A 343 -24.79 -6.54 -43.44
C ARG A 343 -24.18 -7.34 -42.30
N PRO A 344 -23.17 -8.18 -42.55
CA PRO A 344 -22.44 -8.82 -41.45
C PRO A 344 -21.60 -7.79 -40.72
N ILE A 345 -21.55 -7.93 -39.39
CA ILE A 345 -20.74 -7.06 -38.55
C ILE A 345 -19.88 -7.89 -37.60
N SER A 346 -18.75 -7.32 -37.21
CA SER A 346 -17.95 -7.83 -36.10
C SER A 346 -18.28 -7.06 -34.85
N THR A 347 -18.66 -7.77 -33.77
CA THR A 347 -19.02 -7.17 -32.48
C THR A 347 -17.91 -7.31 -31.47
N GLY A 348 -17.75 -6.32 -30.61
CA GLY A 348 -16.84 -6.31 -29.47
C GLY A 348 -17.60 -6.50 -28.16
N SER A 349 -17.25 -5.67 -27.16
CA SER A 349 -17.86 -5.71 -25.82
C SER A 349 -19.35 -5.33 -25.87
N ALA A 350 -20.17 -6.07 -25.09
CA ALA A 350 -21.58 -5.78 -24.91
C ALA A 350 -21.81 -5.04 -23.58
N ALA A 351 -22.58 -3.95 -23.63
CA ALA A 351 -23.18 -3.33 -22.43
C ALA A 351 -24.69 -3.67 -22.40
N VAL A 352 -25.39 -3.25 -21.37
CA VAL A 352 -26.80 -3.62 -21.14
C VAL A 352 -27.66 -3.35 -22.37
N ASP A 353 -27.57 -2.14 -22.96
CA ASP A 353 -28.47 -1.71 -24.05
C ASP A 353 -27.76 -1.54 -25.41
N ARG A 354 -26.45 -1.53 -25.44
CA ARG A 354 -25.69 -1.27 -26.67
C ARG A 354 -24.49 -2.23 -26.79
N VAL A 355 -24.18 -2.60 -28.03
CA VAL A 355 -23.05 -3.48 -28.37
C VAL A 355 -22.07 -2.73 -29.23
N GLU A 356 -20.78 -2.90 -28.94
CA GLU A 356 -19.67 -2.35 -29.71
C GLU A 356 -19.58 -3.02 -31.08
N VAL A 357 -19.39 -2.23 -32.13
CA VAL A 357 -19.17 -2.69 -33.50
C VAL A 357 -17.72 -2.38 -33.88
N LEU A 358 -16.97 -3.43 -34.13
CA LEU A 358 -15.57 -3.33 -34.53
C LEU A 358 -15.40 -3.10 -36.04
N ALA A 359 -16.32 -3.66 -36.85
CA ALA A 359 -16.33 -3.53 -38.29
C ALA A 359 -17.71 -3.78 -38.88
N GLY A 360 -17.98 -3.19 -40.04
CA GLY A 360 -19.19 -3.43 -40.84
C GLY A 360 -20.18 -2.27 -40.86
N LEU A 361 -20.04 -1.24 -40.01
CA LEU A 361 -20.89 -0.04 -39.99
C LEU A 361 -20.04 1.23 -39.89
N ARG A 362 -20.65 2.37 -40.25
CA ARG A 362 -20.08 3.71 -40.10
C ARG A 362 -20.88 4.53 -39.09
N ASP A 363 -20.22 5.55 -38.53
CA ASP A 363 -20.87 6.50 -37.66
C ASP A 363 -22.05 7.19 -38.30
N GLY A 364 -23.18 7.28 -37.61
CA GLY A 364 -24.42 7.90 -38.09
C GLY A 364 -25.29 7.01 -38.97
N GLU A 365 -24.84 5.79 -39.39
CA GLU A 365 -25.68 4.87 -40.16
C GLU A 365 -26.94 4.46 -39.39
N ARG A 366 -28.10 4.45 -40.08
CA ARG A 366 -29.35 3.97 -39.50
C ARG A 366 -29.41 2.47 -39.55
N VAL A 367 -29.83 1.86 -38.46
CA VAL A 367 -29.99 0.40 -38.32
C VAL A 367 -31.43 0.12 -37.87
N VAL A 368 -31.98 -1.00 -38.30
CA VAL A 368 -33.31 -1.45 -37.90
C VAL A 368 -33.23 -2.08 -36.50
N ILE A 369 -34.09 -1.66 -35.58
CA ILE A 369 -34.27 -2.26 -34.27
C ILE A 369 -35.46 -3.24 -34.36
N ASP A 370 -35.36 -4.37 -33.62
CA ASP A 370 -36.42 -5.38 -33.54
C ASP A 370 -36.91 -5.82 -34.91
N SER A 371 -36.01 -6.26 -35.76
CA SER A 371 -36.27 -6.67 -37.15
C SER A 371 -37.40 -7.71 -37.22
N PRO A 372 -38.54 -7.39 -37.87
CA PRO A 372 -39.62 -8.36 -38.02
C PRO A 372 -39.20 -9.54 -38.93
N ALA A 373 -39.78 -10.72 -38.72
CA ALA A 373 -39.42 -11.93 -39.46
C ALA A 373 -39.65 -11.79 -40.96
N SER A 374 -40.54 -10.87 -41.38
CA SER A 374 -40.82 -10.55 -42.79
C SER A 374 -39.77 -9.66 -43.47
N LEU A 375 -38.84 -9.07 -42.69
CA LEU A 375 -37.81 -8.19 -43.26
C LEU A 375 -36.75 -9.01 -44.00
N THR A 376 -36.62 -8.75 -45.27
CA THR A 376 -35.61 -9.40 -46.14
C THR A 376 -34.59 -8.37 -46.66
N ASP A 377 -33.44 -8.87 -47.10
CA ASP A 377 -32.44 -8.02 -47.72
C ASP A 377 -33.00 -7.34 -49.00
N GLY A 378 -32.80 -6.01 -49.06
CA GLY A 378 -33.33 -5.18 -50.14
C GLY A 378 -34.79 -4.74 -49.97
N ALA A 379 -35.48 -5.05 -48.89
CA ALA A 379 -36.81 -4.58 -48.63
C ALA A 379 -36.85 -3.07 -48.37
N ARG A 380 -37.89 -2.38 -48.90
CA ARG A 380 -38.14 -0.97 -48.59
C ARG A 380 -38.68 -0.84 -47.17
N VAL A 381 -38.12 0.04 -46.39
CA VAL A 381 -38.52 0.25 -45.00
C VAL A 381 -39.05 1.67 -44.75
N THR A 382 -40.12 1.74 -44.02
CA THR A 382 -40.66 3.00 -43.50
C THR A 382 -40.79 2.87 -41.97
N GLY A 383 -40.56 3.91 -41.24
CA GLY A 383 -40.67 3.79 -39.84
C GLY A 383 -40.78 5.07 -39.05
N GLU A 384 -41.33 4.91 -37.87
CA GLU A 384 -41.50 5.95 -36.88
C GLU A 384 -40.17 6.14 -36.11
N LYS A 385 -39.82 7.40 -35.95
CA LYS A 385 -38.65 7.79 -35.15
C LYS A 385 -39.06 7.62 -33.67
N ARG A 386 -38.45 6.67 -32.99
CA ARG A 386 -38.56 6.54 -31.53
C ARG A 386 -37.49 7.36 -30.84
#